data_b350013caaa1eaff7378225963d8a5b5
#
_entry.id   b350013caaa1eaff7378225963d8a5b5
#
_cell.length_a   1.000
_cell.length_b   1.000
_cell.length_c   1.000
_cell.angle_alpha   90.00
_cell.angle_beta   90.00
_cell.angle_gamma   90.00
#
_symmetry.space_group_name_H-M   'P 1'
#
loop_
_entity.id
_entity.type
_entity.pdbx_description
1 polymer ?
#
loop_
_entity_poly.entity_id
_entity_poly.type
_entity_poly.pdbx_seq_one_letter_code
_entity_poly.pdbx_strand_id
1 'polypeptide(L)'
;MVERKEYLDQLWAWKDEQQIKVVTGIRRCGKSVLLEQYQQRLLANGVTPEQIISINFENLDYEPLKDYMKLYNYLKERLCADKMTYIFLDEVQEVPSFEKVVDSLYIRDHVDVYVTGSNAYMLSSELATLLSGRYTEIKMLPLSFREYMVVTGMAKEEAFAEFMKTGGIPYVAVMNRTDEKIDQYLEGIYNTVIVKDIEQRQARREKEGGKRKITDIALLKTIARYLASVIGSPVSMKSITDYLTSAGRKVSQNTVSNYVEALTESFIFYPVERLDIVGKQLLKVNNKFYMVDMGIRNHILPRKRYDLGFTIENIVYLELSRRGGKVNIGKCGSTEVDFVTQKEGVLTYYQVTADMTAEETFEREMRPLRSIQDNYEKIVLTLDRFSLGNYDGIKVVNVIDWLLG
;
A
#
# COMPACT_ATOMS: atom_id res chain seq x y z
N MET A 1 -17.08 4.28 12.84
CA MET A 1 -15.66 3.96 12.51
C MET A 1 -15.63 2.50 12.10
N VAL A 2 -14.97 2.13 10.98
CA VAL A 2 -14.92 0.73 10.54
C VAL A 2 -13.79 -0.01 11.28
N GLU A 3 -14.07 -1.24 11.68
CA GLU A 3 -13.05 -2.12 12.23
C GLU A 3 -12.15 -2.64 11.10
N ARG A 4 -10.85 -2.49 11.25
CA ARG A 4 -9.85 -2.95 10.29
C ARG A 4 -9.42 -4.39 10.64
N LYS A 5 -10.39 -5.31 10.62
CA LYS A 5 -10.26 -6.66 11.17
C LYS A 5 -9.02 -7.41 10.69
N GLU A 6 -8.73 -7.41 9.38
CA GLU A 6 -7.60 -8.15 8.82
C GLU A 6 -6.25 -7.67 9.39
N TYR A 7 -6.08 -6.34 9.56
CA TYR A 7 -4.87 -5.77 10.16
C TYR A 7 -4.82 -5.99 11.67
N LEU A 8 -5.96 -5.92 12.35
CA LEU A 8 -6.06 -6.25 13.78
C LEU A 8 -5.69 -7.71 14.05
N ASP A 9 -6.11 -8.64 13.18
CA ASP A 9 -5.77 -10.05 13.29
C ASP A 9 -4.28 -10.29 12.98
N GLN A 10 -3.69 -9.56 12.03
CA GLN A 10 -2.25 -9.60 11.78
C GLN A 10 -1.46 -9.11 12.99
N LEU A 11 -1.85 -7.97 13.61
CA LEU A 11 -1.22 -7.48 14.84
C LEU A 11 -1.36 -8.48 15.98
N TRP A 12 -2.54 -9.10 16.11
CA TRP A 12 -2.83 -10.08 17.15
C TRP A 12 -2.00 -11.35 17.01
N ALA A 13 -1.72 -11.80 15.80
CA ALA A 13 -0.89 -12.97 15.52
C ALA A 13 0.57 -12.78 15.96
N TRP A 14 1.02 -11.53 16.06
CA TRP A 14 2.37 -11.17 16.55
C TRP A 14 2.39 -10.65 17.99
N LYS A 15 1.25 -10.70 18.69
CA LYS A 15 1.15 -10.26 20.09
C LYS A 15 2.07 -11.09 20.97
N ASP A 16 2.81 -10.40 21.86
CA ASP A 16 3.75 -10.99 22.82
C ASP A 16 4.96 -11.71 22.18
N GLU A 17 5.09 -11.68 20.84
CA GLU A 17 6.27 -12.18 20.15
C GLU A 17 7.39 -11.14 20.16
N GLN A 18 8.63 -11.61 20.29
CA GLN A 18 9.83 -10.75 20.31
C GLN A 18 10.15 -10.22 18.90
N GLN A 19 9.24 -9.40 18.38
CA GLN A 19 9.34 -8.70 17.11
C GLN A 19 8.80 -7.28 17.26
N ILE A 20 9.42 -6.30 16.63
CA ILE A 20 8.90 -4.93 16.53
C ILE A 20 7.82 -4.94 15.45
N LYS A 21 6.58 -4.52 15.79
CA LYS A 21 5.48 -4.43 14.82
C LYS A 21 5.49 -3.05 14.18
N VAL A 22 5.77 -3.02 12.88
CA VAL A 22 5.88 -1.78 12.10
C VAL A 22 4.69 -1.67 11.17
N VAL A 23 3.77 -0.72 11.44
CA VAL A 23 2.62 -0.45 10.58
C VAL A 23 2.97 0.68 9.62
N THR A 24 3.04 0.34 8.34
CA THR A 24 3.37 1.27 7.25
C THR A 24 2.17 1.52 6.34
N GLY A 25 2.21 2.56 5.55
CA GLY A 25 1.17 2.86 4.57
C GLY A 25 1.04 4.37 4.34
N ILE A 26 0.36 4.72 3.25
CA ILE A 26 0.18 6.11 2.84
C ILE A 26 -0.42 6.96 3.96
N ARG A 27 -0.08 8.23 3.98
CA ARG A 27 -0.68 9.21 4.91
C ARG A 27 -2.22 9.19 4.80
N ARG A 28 -2.92 9.27 5.95
CA ARG A 28 -4.39 9.24 6.05
C ARG A 28 -5.06 7.89 5.70
N CYS A 29 -4.34 6.78 5.58
CA CYS A 29 -4.97 5.46 5.41
C CYS A 29 -5.55 4.86 6.71
N GLY A 30 -5.30 5.49 7.87
CA GLY A 30 -5.91 5.11 9.16
C GLY A 30 -5.00 4.36 10.13
N LYS A 31 -3.66 4.50 10.03
CA LYS A 31 -2.68 3.82 10.91
C LYS A 31 -2.90 4.12 12.40
N SER A 32 -3.04 5.39 12.77
CA SER A 32 -3.30 5.81 14.16
C SER A 32 -4.57 5.18 14.71
N VAL A 33 -5.65 5.19 13.90
CA VAL A 33 -6.93 4.56 14.25
C VAL A 33 -6.80 3.05 14.42
N LEU A 34 -5.97 2.38 13.61
CA LEU A 34 -5.69 0.95 13.77
C LEU A 34 -5.01 0.67 15.12
N LEU A 35 -4.02 1.49 15.52
CA LEU A 35 -3.36 1.34 16.82
C LEU A 35 -4.36 1.57 17.98
N GLU A 36 -5.24 2.57 17.88
CA GLU A 36 -6.30 2.80 18.86
C GLU A 36 -7.25 1.60 18.97
N GLN A 37 -7.72 1.06 17.84
CA GLN A 37 -8.56 -0.15 17.82
C GLN A 37 -7.84 -1.35 18.43
N TYR A 38 -6.55 -1.48 18.16
CA TYR A 38 -5.76 -2.58 18.73
C TYR A 38 -5.58 -2.43 20.24
N GLN A 39 -5.35 -1.23 20.75
CA GLN A 39 -5.31 -0.94 22.20
C GLN A 39 -6.64 -1.31 22.86
N GLN A 40 -7.78 -0.95 22.24
CA GLN A 40 -9.09 -1.36 22.74
C GLN A 40 -9.25 -2.90 22.77
N ARG A 41 -8.76 -3.58 21.74
CA ARG A 41 -8.77 -5.06 21.69
C ARG A 41 -7.90 -5.66 22.81
N LEU A 42 -6.74 -5.09 23.13
CA LEU A 42 -5.90 -5.51 24.25
C LEU A 42 -6.63 -5.35 25.59
N LEU A 43 -7.23 -4.19 25.85
CA LEU A 43 -8.01 -3.90 27.04
C LEU A 43 -9.20 -4.88 27.20
N ALA A 44 -9.92 -5.15 26.13
CA ALA A 44 -11.03 -6.11 26.13
C ALA A 44 -10.59 -7.55 26.40
N ASN A 45 -9.30 -7.87 26.24
CA ASN A 45 -8.70 -9.17 26.50
C ASN A 45 -7.84 -9.21 27.77
N GLY A 46 -8.09 -8.32 28.73
CA GLY A 46 -7.52 -8.40 30.08
C GLY A 46 -6.20 -7.65 30.30
N VAL A 47 -5.70 -6.92 29.29
CA VAL A 47 -4.59 -5.98 29.48
C VAL A 47 -5.11 -4.77 30.27
N THR A 48 -4.37 -4.31 31.27
CA THR A 48 -4.77 -3.13 32.05
C THR A 48 -4.22 -1.84 31.45
N PRO A 49 -4.85 -0.67 31.68
CA PRO A 49 -4.38 0.61 31.12
C PRO A 49 -2.92 0.94 31.45
N GLU A 50 -2.45 0.54 32.63
CA GLU A 50 -1.07 0.78 33.10
C GLU A 50 -0.02 0.01 32.26
N GLN A 51 -0.44 -1.05 31.57
CA GLN A 51 0.42 -1.82 30.66
C GLN A 51 0.53 -1.18 29.28
N ILE A 52 -0.22 -0.10 28.99
CA ILE A 52 -0.27 0.53 27.66
C ILE A 52 0.39 1.90 27.72
N ILE A 53 1.45 2.09 26.95
CA ILE A 53 2.07 3.39 26.72
C ILE A 53 1.83 3.78 25.27
N SER A 54 1.11 4.87 25.04
CA SER A 54 0.78 5.34 23.67
C SER A 54 1.20 6.78 23.49
N ILE A 55 2.01 7.04 22.47
CA ILE A 55 2.55 8.36 22.13
C ILE A 55 2.32 8.61 20.65
N ASN A 56 1.67 9.74 20.34
CA ASN A 56 1.55 10.25 18.98
C ASN A 56 2.43 11.49 18.82
N PHE A 57 3.48 11.40 17.99
CA PHE A 57 4.47 12.48 17.82
C PHE A 57 3.98 13.65 16.94
N GLU A 58 2.76 13.59 16.40
CA GLU A 58 2.10 14.78 15.84
C GLU A 58 1.46 15.66 16.94
N ASN A 59 1.29 15.14 18.17
CA ASN A 59 0.77 15.93 19.29
C ASN A 59 1.92 16.71 19.97
N LEU A 60 1.74 18.03 20.10
CA LEU A 60 2.70 18.94 20.74
C LEU A 60 2.98 18.62 22.21
N ASP A 61 2.09 17.94 22.92
CA ASP A 61 2.31 17.51 24.30
C ASP A 61 3.54 16.59 24.42
N TYR A 62 3.88 15.91 23.35
CA TYR A 62 5.04 15.02 23.27
C TYR A 62 6.25 15.64 22.54
N GLU A 63 6.22 16.93 22.20
CA GLU A 63 7.35 17.61 21.55
C GLU A 63 8.69 17.43 22.29
N PRO A 64 8.74 17.48 23.67
CA PRO A 64 9.98 17.21 24.41
C PRO A 64 10.53 15.78 24.23
N LEU A 65 9.67 14.82 23.88
CA LEU A 65 10.03 13.41 23.66
C LEU A 65 10.55 13.12 22.25
N LYS A 66 10.62 14.11 21.36
CA LYS A 66 11.31 13.97 20.07
C LYS A 66 12.83 13.88 20.20
N ASP A 67 13.39 14.14 21.39
CA ASP A 67 14.74 13.72 21.75
C ASP A 67 14.73 12.23 22.12
N TYR A 68 15.51 11.41 21.39
CA TYR A 68 15.47 9.95 21.56
C TYR A 68 15.91 9.49 22.96
N MET A 69 16.82 10.22 23.63
CA MET A 69 17.25 9.87 25.00
C MET A 69 16.16 10.20 26.03
N LYS A 70 15.47 11.34 25.87
CA LYS A 70 14.32 11.69 26.71
C LYS A 70 13.18 10.70 26.51
N LEU A 71 12.91 10.31 25.27
CA LEU A 71 11.91 9.28 24.95
C LEU A 71 12.27 7.95 25.64
N TYR A 72 13.51 7.51 25.49
CA TYR A 72 13.95 6.26 26.13
C TYR A 72 13.79 6.28 27.63
N ASN A 73 14.21 7.34 28.32
CA ASN A 73 14.07 7.48 29.76
C ASN A 73 12.60 7.53 30.19
N TYR A 74 11.77 8.29 29.47
CA TYR A 74 10.33 8.36 29.71
C TYR A 74 9.65 6.98 29.63
N LEU A 75 9.97 6.19 28.61
CA LEU A 75 9.45 4.83 28.44
C LEU A 75 9.97 3.90 29.53
N LYS A 76 11.28 3.92 29.79
CA LYS A 76 11.92 3.07 30.80
C LYS A 76 11.32 3.20 32.21
N GLU A 77 10.97 4.43 32.59
CA GLU A 77 10.38 4.71 33.94
C GLU A 77 8.93 4.20 34.05
N ARG A 78 8.29 3.85 32.94
CA ARG A 78 6.88 3.41 32.90
C ARG A 78 6.69 1.94 32.56
N LEU A 79 7.78 1.20 32.38
CA LEU A 79 7.70 -0.25 32.15
C LEU A 79 7.15 -0.96 33.37
N CYS A 80 6.24 -1.90 33.17
CA CYS A 80 5.77 -2.80 34.24
C CYS A 80 6.85 -3.78 34.61
N ALA A 81 7.00 -4.04 35.92
CA ALA A 81 8.05 -4.94 36.43
C ALA A 81 7.75 -6.42 36.05
N ASP A 82 6.50 -6.86 36.29
CA ASP A 82 6.13 -8.28 36.20
C ASP A 82 5.04 -8.58 35.15
N LYS A 83 4.74 -7.61 34.30
CA LYS A 83 3.70 -7.75 33.26
C LYS A 83 4.21 -7.22 31.92
N MET A 84 3.64 -7.73 30.82
CA MET A 84 3.91 -7.20 29.49
C MET A 84 3.53 -5.72 29.41
N THR A 85 4.43 -4.87 28.90
CA THR A 85 4.17 -3.47 28.57
C THR A 85 4.05 -3.33 27.07
N TYR A 86 2.93 -2.83 26.59
CA TYR A 86 2.64 -2.58 25.18
C TYR A 86 2.92 -1.12 24.87
N ILE A 87 3.90 -0.87 24.00
CA ILE A 87 4.36 0.48 23.64
C ILE A 87 3.93 0.80 22.22
N PHE A 88 3.15 1.87 22.06
CA PHE A 88 2.66 2.38 20.79
C PHE A 88 3.30 3.74 20.49
N LEU A 89 4.11 3.80 19.43
CA LEU A 89 4.77 5.02 18.96
C LEU A 89 4.25 5.38 17.57
N ASP A 90 3.32 6.32 17.52
CA ASP A 90 2.67 6.74 16.29
C ASP A 90 3.46 7.88 15.63
N GLU A 91 3.67 7.79 14.28
CA GLU A 91 4.50 8.68 13.47
C GLU A 91 5.93 8.81 14.02
N VAL A 92 6.54 7.67 14.37
CA VAL A 92 7.84 7.59 15.08
C VAL A 92 9.00 8.22 14.32
N GLN A 93 8.88 8.41 12.99
CA GLN A 93 9.89 9.12 12.18
C GLN A 93 10.07 10.59 12.57
N GLU A 94 9.16 11.17 13.34
CA GLU A 94 9.33 12.51 13.89
C GLU A 94 10.42 12.57 14.98
N VAL A 95 10.86 11.41 15.49
CA VAL A 95 11.95 11.28 16.49
C VAL A 95 13.25 10.91 15.77
N PRO A 96 14.24 11.81 15.67
CA PRO A 96 15.55 11.46 15.13
C PRO A 96 16.21 10.34 15.93
N SER A 97 16.77 9.35 15.25
CA SER A 97 17.43 8.17 15.87
C SER A 97 16.49 7.31 16.73
N PHE A 98 15.19 7.28 16.43
CA PHE A 98 14.20 6.45 17.13
C PHE A 98 14.56 4.96 17.13
N GLU A 99 15.26 4.49 16.10
CA GLU A 99 15.71 3.11 15.97
C GLU A 99 16.53 2.65 17.17
N LYS A 100 17.34 3.53 17.76
CA LYS A 100 18.12 3.24 18.97
C LYS A 100 17.22 2.98 20.18
N VAL A 101 16.11 3.72 20.27
CA VAL A 101 15.11 3.53 21.34
C VAL A 101 14.42 2.20 21.16
N VAL A 102 13.93 1.93 19.97
CA VAL A 102 13.17 0.71 19.63
C VAL A 102 14.05 -0.53 19.80
N ASP A 103 15.30 -0.51 19.34
CA ASP A 103 16.27 -1.59 19.55
C ASP A 103 16.58 -1.81 21.03
N SER A 104 16.72 -0.74 21.81
CA SER A 104 16.96 -0.83 23.25
C SER A 104 15.76 -1.40 24.03
N LEU A 105 14.55 -1.18 23.53
CA LEU A 105 13.33 -1.76 24.09
C LEU A 105 13.16 -3.22 23.66
N TYR A 106 13.52 -3.56 22.44
CA TYR A 106 13.43 -4.92 21.90
C TYR A 106 14.21 -5.96 22.72
N ILE A 107 15.36 -5.58 23.30
CA ILE A 107 16.18 -6.48 24.12
C ILE A 107 15.70 -6.62 25.56
N ARG A 108 14.58 -5.96 25.95
CA ARG A 108 14.00 -6.05 27.29
C ARG A 108 12.93 -7.11 27.35
N ASP A 109 12.94 -7.85 28.45
CA ASP A 109 11.84 -8.76 28.75
C ASP A 109 10.54 -7.99 29.04
N HIS A 110 9.42 -8.60 28.74
CA HIS A 110 8.07 -8.07 28.98
C HIS A 110 7.78 -6.71 28.29
N VAL A 111 8.37 -6.49 27.12
CA VAL A 111 8.11 -5.29 26.31
C VAL A 111 7.67 -5.70 24.91
N ASP A 112 6.55 -5.18 24.46
CA ASP A 112 6.00 -5.39 23.13
C ASP A 112 5.83 -4.03 22.41
N VAL A 113 6.50 -3.85 21.25
CA VAL A 113 6.66 -2.54 20.59
C VAL A 113 5.92 -2.50 19.27
N TYR A 114 5.07 -1.48 19.12
CA TYR A 114 4.29 -1.16 17.93
C TYR A 114 4.64 0.25 17.46
N VAL A 115 5.05 0.39 16.21
CA VAL A 115 5.41 1.69 15.65
C VAL A 115 4.65 1.94 14.35
N THR A 116 4.31 3.19 14.07
CA THR A 116 3.80 3.57 12.74
C THR A 116 4.70 4.58 12.07
N GLY A 117 4.61 4.61 10.74
CA GLY A 117 5.18 5.66 9.92
C GLY A 117 4.48 5.78 8.58
N SER A 118 4.36 7.02 8.12
CA SER A 118 3.66 7.34 6.87
C SER A 118 4.58 7.47 5.66
N ASN A 119 5.89 7.34 5.84
CA ASN A 119 6.85 7.40 4.75
C ASN A 119 7.75 6.15 4.73
N ALA A 120 8.33 5.90 3.57
CA ALA A 120 9.16 4.74 3.33
C ALA A 120 10.53 4.76 4.01
N TYR A 121 10.83 5.74 4.84
CA TYR A 121 11.95 5.62 5.78
C TYR A 121 11.79 4.37 6.63
N MET A 122 10.54 4.01 6.94
CA MET A 122 10.18 2.76 7.64
C MET A 122 10.32 1.49 6.78
N LEU A 123 10.57 1.63 5.47
CA LEU A 123 10.77 0.53 4.50
C LEU A 123 12.15 0.53 3.87
N SER A 124 12.95 1.57 4.12
CA SER A 124 14.26 1.66 3.49
C SER A 124 15.11 0.47 3.93
N SER A 125 15.97 0.02 3.03
CA SER A 125 17.08 -0.88 3.38
C SER A 125 17.87 -0.38 4.59
N GLU A 126 17.76 0.91 4.91
CA GLU A 126 18.33 1.57 6.07
C GLU A 126 17.64 1.09 7.36
N LEU A 127 16.29 1.10 7.46
CA LEU A 127 15.60 0.57 8.63
C LEU A 127 15.77 -0.94 8.77
N ALA A 128 15.70 -1.68 7.66
CA ALA A 128 15.99 -3.11 7.64
C ALA A 128 17.40 -3.41 8.17
N THR A 129 18.36 -2.53 7.85
CA THR A 129 19.74 -2.61 8.35
C THR A 129 19.82 -2.19 9.82
N LEU A 130 19.15 -1.10 10.21
CA LEU A 130 19.16 -0.55 11.56
C LEU A 130 18.47 -1.47 12.56
N LEU A 131 17.29 -2.01 12.23
CA LEU A 131 16.58 -2.97 13.08
C LEU A 131 17.00 -4.43 12.87
N SER A 132 17.99 -4.68 11.99
CA SER A 132 18.66 -5.99 11.86
C SER A 132 17.72 -7.19 11.70
N GLY A 133 16.57 -7.03 11.02
CA GLY A 133 15.57 -8.09 10.83
C GLY A 133 14.70 -8.39 12.05
N ARG A 134 14.73 -7.54 13.08
CA ARG A 134 13.96 -7.69 14.33
C ARG A 134 12.55 -7.11 14.27
N TYR A 135 11.98 -6.93 13.09
CA TYR A 135 10.67 -6.34 12.89
C TYR A 135 9.79 -7.14 11.93
N THR A 136 8.50 -7.01 12.13
CA THR A 136 7.47 -7.47 11.19
C THR A 136 6.73 -6.26 10.64
N GLU A 137 6.66 -6.17 9.32
CA GLU A 137 5.96 -5.09 8.64
C GLU A 137 4.51 -5.47 8.32
N ILE A 138 3.58 -4.57 8.69
CA ILE A 138 2.17 -4.64 8.34
C ILE A 138 1.85 -3.48 7.41
N LYS A 139 1.70 -3.78 6.11
CA LYS A 139 1.42 -2.79 5.07
C LYS A 139 -0.06 -2.46 5.01
N MET A 140 -0.42 -1.30 5.55
CA MET A 140 -1.80 -0.85 5.59
C MET A 140 -2.17 -0.06 4.33
N LEU A 141 -3.17 -0.56 3.62
CA LEU A 141 -3.79 0.10 2.47
C LEU A 141 -5.01 0.94 2.90
N PRO A 142 -5.49 1.89 2.08
CA PRO A 142 -6.80 2.50 2.24
C PRO A 142 -7.92 1.46 2.41
N LEU A 143 -9.15 1.87 2.65
CA LEU A 143 -10.27 0.94 2.82
C LEU A 143 -10.37 -0.05 1.67
N SER A 144 -10.63 -1.31 1.97
CA SER A 144 -11.10 -2.28 0.98
C SER A 144 -12.50 -1.90 0.51
N PHE A 145 -12.93 -2.47 -0.63
CA PHE A 145 -14.30 -2.22 -1.08
C PHE A 145 -15.33 -2.71 -0.06
N ARG A 146 -15.09 -3.84 0.61
CA ARG A 146 -15.93 -4.34 1.71
C ARG A 146 -16.03 -3.34 2.87
N GLU A 147 -14.89 -2.82 3.34
CA GLU A 147 -14.85 -1.82 4.40
C GLU A 147 -15.53 -0.50 3.97
N TYR A 148 -15.33 -0.09 2.71
CA TYR A 148 -15.97 1.08 2.13
C TYR A 148 -17.51 0.96 2.13
N MET A 149 -18.06 -0.20 1.74
CA MET A 149 -19.50 -0.46 1.81
C MET A 149 -20.03 -0.36 3.24
N VAL A 150 -19.32 -0.95 4.22
CA VAL A 150 -19.72 -0.88 5.65
C VAL A 150 -19.79 0.57 6.12
N VAL A 151 -18.79 1.38 5.74
CA VAL A 151 -18.70 2.79 6.15
C VAL A 151 -19.79 3.65 5.51
N THR A 152 -20.07 3.41 4.23
CA THR A 152 -20.97 4.26 3.45
C THR A 152 -22.44 3.86 3.54
N GLY A 153 -22.71 2.57 3.80
CA GLY A 153 -24.06 2.00 3.79
C GLY A 153 -24.74 2.01 2.41
N MET A 154 -23.99 2.26 1.34
CA MET A 154 -24.51 2.31 -0.04
C MET A 154 -24.86 0.92 -0.56
N ALA A 155 -25.76 0.86 -1.54
CA ALA A 155 -26.01 -0.36 -2.31
C ALA A 155 -24.76 -0.79 -3.09
N LYS A 156 -24.60 -2.09 -3.31
CA LYS A 156 -23.35 -2.70 -3.81
C LYS A 156 -22.82 -2.09 -5.11
N GLU A 157 -23.67 -1.94 -6.11
CA GLU A 157 -23.30 -1.40 -7.42
C GLU A 157 -23.01 0.11 -7.37
N GLU A 158 -23.80 0.85 -6.62
CA GLU A 158 -23.60 2.29 -6.39
C GLU A 158 -22.29 2.53 -5.61
N ALA A 159 -22.07 1.76 -4.53
CA ALA A 159 -20.85 1.81 -3.76
C ALA A 159 -19.60 1.53 -4.61
N PHE A 160 -19.67 0.56 -5.54
CA PHE A 160 -18.55 0.24 -6.41
C PHE A 160 -18.25 1.35 -7.42
N ALA A 161 -19.29 1.92 -8.03
CA ALA A 161 -19.14 3.05 -8.94
C ALA A 161 -18.51 4.26 -8.24
N GLU A 162 -18.95 4.55 -7.01
CA GLU A 162 -18.40 5.64 -6.21
C GLU A 162 -16.98 5.32 -5.72
N PHE A 163 -16.70 4.08 -5.32
CA PHE A 163 -15.35 3.63 -4.93
C PHE A 163 -14.33 3.76 -6.06
N MET A 164 -14.71 3.42 -7.29
CA MET A 164 -13.86 3.64 -8.47
C MET A 164 -13.58 5.13 -8.71
N LYS A 165 -14.53 6.01 -8.36
CA LYS A 165 -14.42 7.46 -8.54
C LYS A 165 -13.61 8.13 -7.43
N THR A 166 -13.89 7.82 -6.17
CA THR A 166 -13.41 8.55 -5.00
C THR A 166 -12.32 7.83 -4.21
N GLY A 167 -12.08 6.54 -4.52
CA GLY A 167 -11.09 5.71 -3.83
C GLY A 167 -11.55 5.24 -2.46
N GLY A 168 -10.58 4.70 -1.71
CA GLY A 168 -10.77 4.11 -0.38
C GLY A 168 -10.13 4.91 0.77
N ILE A 169 -9.73 6.17 0.59
CA ILE A 169 -9.23 6.99 1.71
C ILE A 169 -10.33 7.14 2.76
N PRO A 170 -10.10 6.72 4.04
CA PRO A 170 -11.15 6.60 5.04
C PRO A 170 -12.00 7.86 5.25
N TYR A 171 -11.37 9.03 5.32
CA TYR A 171 -12.10 10.29 5.55
C TYR A 171 -12.99 10.67 4.35
N VAL A 172 -12.57 10.35 3.11
CA VAL A 172 -13.40 10.56 1.91
C VAL A 172 -14.67 9.72 1.99
N ALA A 173 -14.61 8.52 2.57
CA ALA A 173 -15.78 7.66 2.73
C ALA A 173 -16.84 8.21 3.72
N VAL A 174 -16.44 9.03 4.70
CA VAL A 174 -17.33 9.51 5.78
C VAL A 174 -17.67 11.01 5.72
N MET A 175 -16.93 11.80 4.94
CA MET A 175 -17.15 13.24 4.87
C MET A 175 -18.48 13.60 4.18
N ASN A 176 -19.00 14.80 4.46
CA ASN A 176 -20.15 15.34 3.70
C ASN A 176 -19.70 15.62 2.26
N ARG A 177 -20.14 14.79 1.32
CA ARG A 177 -19.59 14.63 -0.02
C ARG A 177 -20.14 15.68 -0.99
N THR A 178 -19.24 16.50 -1.50
CA THR A 178 -19.38 17.15 -2.81
C THR A 178 -18.10 16.86 -3.59
N ASP A 179 -18.17 16.74 -4.89
CA ASP A 179 -17.00 16.48 -5.74
C ASP A 179 -15.87 17.48 -5.46
N GLU A 180 -16.22 18.75 -5.27
CA GLU A 180 -15.25 19.81 -4.96
C GLU A 180 -14.52 19.59 -3.64
N LYS A 181 -15.23 19.22 -2.56
CA LYS A 181 -14.60 18.93 -1.25
C LYS A 181 -13.69 17.70 -1.31
N ILE A 182 -14.12 16.68 -2.04
CA ILE A 182 -13.30 15.47 -2.26
C ILE A 182 -12.04 15.84 -3.01
N ASP A 183 -12.13 16.58 -4.12
CA ASP A 183 -10.99 17.03 -4.91
C ASP A 183 -10.00 17.85 -4.06
N GLN A 184 -10.49 18.83 -3.28
CA GLN A 184 -9.65 19.64 -2.39
C GLN A 184 -8.95 18.80 -1.31
N TYR A 185 -9.65 17.82 -0.73
CA TYR A 185 -9.06 16.95 0.28
C TYR A 185 -7.98 16.03 -0.31
N LEU A 186 -8.25 15.42 -1.47
CA LEU A 186 -7.29 14.57 -2.17
C LEU A 186 -6.08 15.36 -2.67
N GLU A 187 -6.29 16.61 -3.11
CA GLU A 187 -5.20 17.54 -3.43
C GLU A 187 -4.31 17.79 -2.22
N GLY A 188 -4.90 18.02 -1.06
CA GLY A 188 -4.18 18.19 0.21
C GLY A 188 -3.31 16.98 0.55
N ILE A 189 -3.86 15.75 0.42
CA ILE A 189 -3.10 14.51 0.63
C ILE A 189 -1.96 14.40 -0.38
N TYR A 190 -2.26 14.52 -1.67
CA TYR A 190 -1.28 14.37 -2.74
C TYR A 190 -0.12 15.37 -2.59
N ASN A 191 -0.42 16.64 -2.34
CA ASN A 191 0.60 17.64 -2.12
C ASN A 191 1.42 17.38 -0.85
N THR A 192 0.78 16.92 0.24
CA THR A 192 1.50 16.57 1.48
C THR A 192 2.47 15.42 1.23
N VAL A 193 2.04 14.34 0.58
CA VAL A 193 2.90 13.18 0.30
C VAL A 193 4.01 13.55 -0.68
N ILE A 194 3.67 14.20 -1.82
CA ILE A 194 4.65 14.53 -2.88
C ILE A 194 5.64 15.60 -2.43
N VAL A 195 5.19 16.61 -1.68
CA VAL A 195 6.05 17.74 -1.33
C VAL A 195 6.65 17.55 0.06
N LYS A 196 5.81 17.42 1.10
CA LYS A 196 6.29 17.42 2.48
C LYS A 196 7.07 16.14 2.83
N ASP A 197 6.49 14.96 2.58
CA ASP A 197 7.11 13.70 3.02
C ASP A 197 8.40 13.41 2.24
N ILE A 198 8.41 13.66 0.92
CA ILE A 198 9.60 13.49 0.09
C ILE A 198 10.66 14.55 0.42
N GLU A 199 10.29 15.81 0.61
CA GLU A 199 11.22 16.88 1.01
C GLU A 199 11.84 16.62 2.38
N GLN A 200 11.07 16.24 3.39
CA GLN A 200 11.60 15.91 4.72
C GLN A 200 12.63 14.76 4.65
N ARG A 201 12.37 13.77 3.81
CA ARG A 201 13.31 12.67 3.58
C ARG A 201 14.61 13.14 2.92
N GLN A 202 14.53 14.00 1.90
CA GLN A 202 15.73 14.56 1.26
C GLN A 202 16.55 15.39 2.24
N ALA A 203 15.91 16.22 3.08
CA ALA A 203 16.58 17.01 4.10
C ALA A 203 17.26 16.15 5.16
N ARG A 204 16.68 15.01 5.55
CA ARG A 204 17.32 14.06 6.46
C ARG A 204 18.55 13.41 5.84
N ARG A 205 18.45 12.92 4.58
CA ARG A 205 19.60 12.37 3.86
C ARG A 205 20.78 13.37 3.79
N GLU A 206 20.50 14.65 3.58
CA GLU A 206 21.54 15.69 3.58
C GLU A 206 22.21 15.82 4.95
N LYS A 207 21.42 15.79 6.04
CA LYS A 207 21.96 15.85 7.42
C LYS A 207 22.83 14.64 7.76
N GLU A 208 22.53 13.47 7.20
CA GLU A 208 23.29 12.22 7.36
C GLU A 208 24.50 12.11 6.42
N GLY A 209 24.85 13.18 5.70
CA GLY A 209 26.01 13.26 4.79
C GLY A 209 25.74 12.69 3.39
N GLY A 210 24.52 12.30 3.08
CA GLY A 210 24.10 11.86 1.76
C GLY A 210 23.80 13.02 0.81
N LYS A 211 23.76 12.75 -0.50
CA LYS A 211 23.38 13.76 -1.50
C LYS A 211 21.85 13.76 -1.72
N ARG A 212 21.29 14.97 -1.87
CA ARG A 212 19.90 15.14 -2.29
C ARG A 212 19.68 14.55 -3.68
N LYS A 213 18.71 13.63 -3.80
CA LYS A 213 18.37 12.98 -5.07
C LYS A 213 17.20 13.66 -5.80
N ILE A 214 16.28 14.27 -5.05
CA ILE A 214 15.10 14.96 -5.58
C ILE A 214 15.30 16.46 -5.41
N THR A 215 15.41 17.20 -6.52
CA THR A 215 15.67 18.65 -6.53
C THR A 215 14.59 19.43 -7.26
N ASP A 216 13.72 18.75 -8.01
CA ASP A 216 12.71 19.35 -8.87
C ASP A 216 11.33 18.72 -8.64
N ILE A 217 10.52 19.40 -7.83
CA ILE A 217 9.14 18.96 -7.50
C ILE A 217 8.23 18.97 -8.73
N ALA A 218 8.44 19.88 -9.69
CA ALA A 218 7.63 19.89 -10.91
C ALA A 218 7.91 18.66 -11.78
N LEU A 219 9.17 18.21 -11.85
CA LEU A 219 9.55 16.96 -12.51
C LEU A 219 8.93 15.77 -11.79
N LEU A 220 8.97 15.74 -10.45
CA LEU A 220 8.37 14.69 -9.64
C LEU A 220 6.86 14.55 -9.94
N LYS A 221 6.13 15.66 -9.93
CA LYS A 221 4.71 15.71 -10.27
C LYS A 221 4.44 15.25 -11.71
N THR A 222 5.33 15.58 -12.65
CA THR A 222 5.20 15.16 -14.06
C THR A 222 5.37 13.64 -14.19
N ILE A 223 6.37 13.06 -13.52
CA ILE A 223 6.59 11.60 -13.48
C ILE A 223 5.42 10.90 -12.80
N ALA A 224 4.93 11.42 -11.68
CA ALA A 224 3.75 10.87 -10.98
C ALA A 224 2.52 10.85 -11.90
N ARG A 225 2.27 11.93 -12.65
CA ARG A 225 1.17 12.02 -13.62
C ARG A 225 1.34 11.02 -14.77
N TYR A 226 2.56 10.86 -15.29
CA TYR A 226 2.84 9.86 -16.33
C TYR A 226 2.52 8.45 -15.80
N LEU A 227 3.06 8.05 -14.64
CA LEU A 227 2.80 6.74 -14.03
C LEU A 227 1.31 6.52 -13.79
N ALA A 228 0.59 7.51 -13.26
CA ALA A 228 -0.86 7.44 -13.07
C ALA A 228 -1.64 7.22 -14.38
N SER A 229 -1.13 7.74 -15.52
CA SER A 229 -1.77 7.60 -16.83
C SER A 229 -1.54 6.23 -17.46
N VAL A 230 -0.53 5.48 -17.04
CA VAL A 230 -0.11 4.19 -17.60
C VAL A 230 -0.15 3.04 -16.57
N ILE A 231 -0.97 3.17 -15.50
CA ILE A 231 -1.15 2.08 -14.53
C ILE A 231 -1.53 0.79 -15.26
N GLY A 232 -1.10 -0.36 -14.73
CA GLY A 232 -1.38 -1.66 -15.36
C GLY A 232 -0.63 -1.93 -16.68
N SER A 233 0.11 -0.95 -17.21
CA SER A 233 0.94 -1.15 -18.41
C SER A 233 2.41 -1.34 -18.04
N PRO A 234 3.18 -2.13 -18.82
CA PRO A 234 4.62 -2.27 -18.62
C PRO A 234 5.36 -0.94 -18.82
N VAL A 235 6.16 -0.53 -17.83
CA VAL A 235 6.91 0.73 -17.84
C VAL A 235 8.40 0.46 -17.64
N SER A 236 9.23 1.13 -18.44
CA SER A 236 10.69 1.18 -18.26
C SER A 236 11.15 2.59 -17.91
N MET A 237 12.30 2.71 -17.23
CA MET A 237 12.91 4.03 -16.98
C MET A 237 13.22 4.75 -18.29
N LYS A 238 13.54 4.01 -19.35
CA LYS A 238 13.74 4.55 -20.69
C LYS A 238 12.46 5.17 -21.25
N SER A 239 11.31 4.48 -21.18
CA SER A 239 10.05 5.01 -21.71
C SER A 239 9.61 6.31 -21.02
N ILE A 240 9.85 6.44 -19.71
CA ILE A 240 9.62 7.70 -18.98
C ILE A 240 10.58 8.79 -19.45
N THR A 241 11.86 8.45 -19.63
CA THR A 241 12.88 9.39 -20.11
C THR A 241 12.55 9.91 -21.52
N ASP A 242 12.14 9.03 -22.43
CA ASP A 242 11.76 9.36 -23.79
C ASP A 242 10.52 10.27 -23.81
N TYR A 243 9.52 9.97 -22.97
CA TYR A 243 8.34 10.83 -22.79
C TYR A 243 8.72 12.25 -22.32
N LEU A 244 9.57 12.36 -21.29
CA LEU A 244 10.03 13.66 -20.77
C LEU A 244 10.84 14.43 -21.81
N THR A 245 11.68 13.74 -22.56
CA THR A 245 12.49 14.36 -23.64
C THR A 245 11.59 14.88 -24.77
N SER A 246 10.57 14.14 -25.17
CA SER A 246 9.59 14.58 -26.18
C SER A 246 8.76 15.78 -25.70
N ALA A 247 8.56 15.91 -24.38
CA ALA A 247 7.94 17.08 -23.75
C ALA A 247 8.92 18.25 -23.54
N GLY A 248 10.11 18.20 -24.14
CA GLY A 248 11.12 19.26 -24.07
C GLY A 248 12.02 19.25 -22.81
N ARG A 249 11.95 18.19 -22.01
CA ARG A 249 12.65 18.10 -20.74
C ARG A 249 13.69 16.96 -20.77
N LYS A 250 14.95 17.31 -21.03
CA LYS A 250 16.05 16.32 -21.03
C LYS A 250 16.44 15.93 -19.60
N VAL A 251 16.34 14.65 -19.28
CA VAL A 251 16.74 14.08 -17.98
C VAL A 251 17.46 12.74 -18.21
N SER A 252 18.32 12.34 -17.27
CA SER A 252 18.96 11.03 -17.34
C SER A 252 18.02 9.93 -16.82
N GLN A 253 18.20 8.70 -17.30
CA GLN A 253 17.46 7.54 -16.77
C GLN A 253 17.71 7.34 -15.27
N ASN A 254 18.93 7.62 -14.78
CA ASN A 254 19.25 7.55 -13.37
C ASN A 254 18.46 8.57 -12.53
N THR A 255 18.29 9.79 -13.05
CA THR A 255 17.41 10.79 -12.42
C THR A 255 15.97 10.29 -12.36
N VAL A 256 15.43 9.77 -13.47
CA VAL A 256 14.08 9.19 -13.51
C VAL A 256 13.94 8.06 -12.50
N SER A 257 14.93 7.14 -12.41
CA SER A 257 14.92 6.05 -11.44
C SER A 257 14.83 6.54 -9.99
N ASN A 258 15.61 7.56 -9.61
CA ASN A 258 15.56 8.15 -8.28
C ASN A 258 14.18 8.76 -7.96
N TYR A 259 13.51 9.36 -8.95
CA TYR A 259 12.19 9.96 -8.77
C TYR A 259 11.09 8.90 -8.68
N VAL A 260 11.16 7.84 -9.47
CA VAL A 260 10.25 6.69 -9.38
C VAL A 260 10.43 5.97 -8.04
N GLU A 261 11.68 5.77 -7.59
CA GLU A 261 11.99 5.23 -6.26
C GLU A 261 11.33 6.07 -5.16
N ALA A 262 11.47 7.38 -5.19
CA ALA A 262 10.86 8.27 -4.19
C ALA A 262 9.32 8.17 -4.18
N LEU A 263 8.68 8.05 -5.35
CA LEU A 263 7.23 7.87 -5.46
C LEU A 263 6.77 6.50 -4.93
N THR A 264 7.55 5.45 -5.16
CA THR A 264 7.28 4.11 -4.63
C THR A 264 7.43 4.09 -3.11
N GLU A 265 8.50 4.68 -2.62
CA GLU A 265 8.78 4.77 -1.20
C GLU A 265 7.80 5.67 -0.43
N SER A 266 7.07 6.57 -1.11
CA SER A 266 5.97 7.35 -0.51
C SER A 266 4.63 6.61 -0.47
N PHE A 267 4.60 5.33 -0.85
CA PHE A 267 3.39 4.50 -0.95
C PHE A 267 2.34 4.99 -1.94
N ILE A 268 2.67 5.91 -2.85
CA ILE A 268 1.73 6.34 -3.89
C ILE A 268 1.63 5.30 -5.00
N PHE A 269 2.77 4.71 -5.38
CA PHE A 269 2.85 3.68 -6.41
C PHE A 269 3.48 2.41 -5.89
N TYR A 270 2.98 1.28 -6.36
CA TYR A 270 3.48 -0.05 -6.10
C TYR A 270 4.01 -0.66 -7.39
N PRO A 271 5.33 -0.88 -7.51
CA PRO A 271 5.88 -1.63 -8.62
C PRO A 271 5.59 -3.11 -8.45
N VAL A 272 5.13 -3.76 -9.51
CA VAL A 272 4.85 -5.20 -9.54
C VAL A 272 5.77 -5.85 -10.56
N GLU A 273 6.58 -6.79 -10.08
CA GLU A 273 7.54 -7.54 -10.87
C GLU A 273 6.83 -8.58 -11.74
N ARG A 274 7.47 -8.95 -12.83
CA ARG A 274 6.99 -10.00 -13.72
C ARG A 274 7.58 -11.36 -13.31
N LEU A 275 6.74 -12.37 -13.27
CA LEU A 275 7.12 -13.77 -13.04
C LEU A 275 7.01 -14.53 -14.36
N ASP A 276 8.11 -15.10 -14.84
CA ASP A 276 8.05 -16.12 -15.88
C ASP A 276 7.47 -17.42 -15.27
N ILE A 277 6.23 -17.74 -15.65
CA ILE A 277 5.49 -18.88 -15.10
C ILE A 277 6.20 -20.19 -15.44
N VAL A 278 6.73 -20.32 -16.66
CA VAL A 278 7.41 -21.52 -17.14
C VAL A 278 8.80 -21.66 -16.53
N GLY A 279 9.58 -20.57 -16.58
CA GLY A 279 10.94 -20.54 -16.05
C GLY A 279 11.01 -20.36 -14.53
N LYS A 280 9.91 -20.07 -13.87
CA LYS A 280 9.80 -19.79 -12.41
C LYS A 280 10.82 -18.74 -11.95
N GLN A 281 11.05 -17.71 -12.77
CA GLN A 281 12.04 -16.67 -12.53
C GLN A 281 11.40 -15.28 -12.53
N LEU A 282 11.86 -14.41 -11.61
CA LEU A 282 11.49 -13.02 -11.62
C LEU A 282 12.23 -12.27 -12.74
N LEU A 283 11.50 -11.52 -13.54
CA LEU A 283 12.03 -10.69 -14.60
C LEU A 283 12.22 -9.26 -14.08
N LYS A 284 13.43 -8.75 -14.08
CA LYS A 284 13.81 -7.44 -13.54
C LYS A 284 13.48 -6.24 -14.46
N VAL A 285 12.76 -6.43 -15.54
CA VAL A 285 12.51 -5.39 -16.55
C VAL A 285 11.03 -5.18 -16.80
N ASN A 286 10.66 -3.93 -17.06
CA ASN A 286 9.29 -3.53 -17.42
C ASN A 286 8.24 -3.89 -16.36
N ASN A 287 8.43 -3.40 -15.13
CA ASN A 287 7.43 -3.53 -14.08
C ASN A 287 6.13 -2.83 -14.48
N LYS A 288 5.00 -3.36 -14.05
CA LYS A 288 3.75 -2.58 -14.00
C LYS A 288 3.71 -1.78 -12.71
N PHE A 289 3.06 -0.64 -12.75
CA PHE A 289 2.84 0.20 -11.57
C PHE A 289 1.36 0.29 -11.28
N TYR A 290 0.99 0.12 -10.02
CA TYR A 290 -0.38 0.32 -9.53
C TYR A 290 -0.39 1.43 -8.50
N MET A 291 -1.49 2.15 -8.44
CA MET A 291 -1.64 3.28 -7.55
C MET A 291 -2.36 2.87 -6.26
N VAL A 292 -1.98 3.46 -5.16
CA VAL A 292 -2.52 3.15 -3.83
C VAL A 292 -4.01 3.43 -3.69
N ASP A 293 -4.53 4.38 -4.48
CA ASP A 293 -5.91 4.84 -4.36
C ASP A 293 -6.42 5.44 -5.68
N MET A 294 -7.62 5.05 -6.08
CA MET A 294 -8.21 5.52 -7.34
C MET A 294 -8.69 6.96 -7.26
N GLY A 295 -9.12 7.45 -6.11
CA GLY A 295 -9.48 8.85 -5.91
C GLY A 295 -8.29 9.78 -6.13
N ILE A 296 -7.11 9.43 -5.57
CA ILE A 296 -5.86 10.18 -5.81
C ILE A 296 -5.50 10.14 -7.30
N ARG A 297 -5.63 8.99 -7.97
CA ARG A 297 -5.39 8.88 -9.41
C ARG A 297 -6.28 9.82 -10.21
N ASN A 298 -7.57 9.80 -9.92
CA ASN A 298 -8.57 10.59 -10.63
C ASN A 298 -8.40 12.10 -10.39
N HIS A 299 -7.86 12.48 -9.23
CA HIS A 299 -7.47 13.86 -8.94
C HIS A 299 -6.24 14.31 -9.76
N ILE A 300 -5.22 13.45 -9.90
CA ILE A 300 -3.98 13.79 -10.61
C ILE A 300 -4.19 13.91 -12.12
N LEU A 301 -5.07 13.08 -12.68
CA LEU A 301 -5.34 13.01 -14.12
C LEU A 301 -6.50 13.93 -14.53
N PRO A 302 -6.40 14.60 -15.68
CA PRO A 302 -7.54 15.32 -16.21
C PRO A 302 -8.71 14.35 -16.43
N ARG A 303 -9.93 14.78 -16.09
CA ARG A 303 -11.18 14.00 -16.24
C ARG A 303 -11.38 13.59 -17.71
N LYS A 304 -10.81 12.45 -18.08
CA LYS A 304 -11.10 11.75 -19.33
C LYS A 304 -11.96 10.53 -19.00
N ARG A 305 -12.63 9.96 -20.02
CA ARG A 305 -13.29 8.65 -19.88
C ARG A 305 -12.24 7.68 -19.32
N TYR A 306 -12.46 7.21 -18.10
CA TYR A 306 -11.55 6.29 -17.43
C TYR A 306 -11.50 5.01 -18.25
N ASP A 307 -10.30 4.49 -18.44
CA ASP A 307 -10.15 3.12 -18.88
C ASP A 307 -10.60 2.22 -17.74
N LEU A 308 -11.81 1.68 -17.88
CA LEU A 308 -12.46 0.88 -16.84
C LEU A 308 -11.65 -0.38 -16.53
N GLY A 309 -11.02 -0.98 -17.54
CA GLY A 309 -10.18 -2.16 -17.39
C GLY A 309 -9.02 -1.93 -16.41
N PHE A 310 -8.20 -0.90 -16.66
CA PHE A 310 -7.07 -0.57 -15.78
C PHE A 310 -7.51 -0.12 -14.39
N THR A 311 -8.67 0.53 -14.27
CA THR A 311 -9.22 0.90 -12.96
C THR A 311 -9.56 -0.33 -12.12
N ILE A 312 -10.24 -1.31 -12.72
CA ILE A 312 -10.60 -2.56 -12.04
C ILE A 312 -9.35 -3.39 -11.74
N GLU A 313 -8.42 -3.48 -12.70
CA GLU A 313 -7.14 -4.17 -12.51
C GLU A 313 -6.37 -3.60 -11.30
N ASN A 314 -6.32 -2.26 -11.16
CA ASN A 314 -5.69 -1.63 -10.01
C ASN A 314 -6.41 -1.95 -8.68
N ILE A 315 -7.74 -1.96 -8.66
CA ILE A 315 -8.53 -2.33 -7.47
C ILE A 315 -8.28 -3.78 -7.08
N VAL A 316 -8.25 -4.68 -8.06
CA VAL A 316 -7.94 -6.11 -7.86
C VAL A 316 -6.52 -6.28 -7.32
N TYR A 317 -5.53 -5.56 -7.87
CA TYR A 317 -4.16 -5.57 -7.33
C TYR A 317 -4.11 -5.21 -5.84
N LEU A 318 -4.78 -4.12 -5.45
CA LEU A 318 -4.80 -3.69 -4.04
C LEU A 318 -5.48 -4.74 -3.15
N GLU A 319 -6.55 -5.37 -3.62
CA GLU A 319 -7.23 -6.41 -2.88
C GLU A 319 -6.37 -7.68 -2.75
N LEU A 320 -5.72 -8.13 -3.83
CA LEU A 320 -4.78 -9.26 -3.78
C LEU A 320 -3.63 -8.99 -2.80
N SER A 321 -3.10 -7.76 -2.80
CA SER A 321 -2.04 -7.34 -1.86
C SER A 321 -2.52 -7.36 -0.41
N ARG A 322 -3.80 -7.02 -0.16
CA ARG A 322 -4.42 -7.05 1.18
C ARG A 322 -4.63 -8.47 1.68
N ARG A 323 -5.07 -9.39 0.81
CA ARG A 323 -5.30 -10.82 1.15
C ARG A 323 -4.01 -11.56 1.52
N GLY A 324 -2.86 -10.91 1.32
CA GLY A 324 -1.54 -11.46 1.63
C GLY A 324 -1.00 -12.36 0.52
N GLY A 325 0.29 -12.64 0.60
CA GLY A 325 1.03 -13.34 -0.43
C GLY A 325 1.74 -12.38 -1.40
N LYS A 326 2.65 -12.94 -2.19
CA LYS A 326 3.39 -12.17 -3.20
C LYS A 326 2.54 -12.08 -4.46
N VAL A 327 2.32 -10.86 -4.97
CA VAL A 327 1.61 -10.60 -6.22
C VAL A 327 2.63 -10.26 -7.30
N ASN A 328 2.55 -10.94 -8.44
CA ASN A 328 3.39 -10.73 -9.62
C ASN A 328 2.51 -10.65 -10.88
N ILE A 329 3.05 -10.09 -11.96
CA ILE A 329 2.48 -10.20 -13.30
C ILE A 329 2.95 -11.50 -13.91
N GLY A 330 2.05 -12.33 -14.41
CA GLY A 330 2.41 -13.60 -15.02
C GLY A 330 2.85 -13.45 -16.48
N LYS A 331 3.98 -14.07 -16.85
CA LYS A 331 4.39 -14.20 -18.25
C LYS A 331 4.43 -15.69 -18.62
N CYS A 332 3.67 -16.06 -19.66
CA CYS A 332 3.68 -17.42 -20.21
C CYS A 332 3.98 -17.36 -21.71
N GLY A 333 5.23 -17.60 -22.10
CA GLY A 333 5.70 -17.43 -23.49
C GLY A 333 5.49 -15.99 -23.98
N SER A 334 4.64 -15.81 -24.99
CA SER A 334 4.28 -14.49 -25.55
C SER A 334 3.06 -13.85 -24.88
N THR A 335 2.33 -14.59 -24.02
CA THR A 335 1.12 -14.11 -23.34
C THR A 335 1.44 -13.59 -21.95
N GLU A 336 0.56 -12.71 -21.47
CA GLU A 336 0.62 -12.14 -20.11
C GLU A 336 -0.66 -12.50 -19.35
N VAL A 337 -0.51 -12.86 -18.09
CA VAL A 337 -1.59 -13.02 -17.10
C VAL A 337 -1.50 -11.85 -16.13
N ASP A 338 -2.59 -11.17 -15.88
CA ASP A 338 -2.58 -9.92 -15.13
C ASP A 338 -1.98 -10.09 -13.75
N PHE A 339 -2.37 -11.16 -13.01
CA PHE A 339 -1.76 -11.44 -11.71
C PHE A 339 -1.51 -12.92 -11.47
N VAL A 340 -0.40 -13.17 -10.80
CA VAL A 340 -0.07 -14.46 -10.17
C VAL A 340 0.17 -14.19 -8.70
N THR A 341 -0.61 -14.82 -7.84
CA THR A 341 -0.37 -14.77 -6.39
C THR A 341 0.28 -16.05 -5.92
N GLN A 342 1.17 -15.94 -4.93
CA GLN A 342 1.76 -17.08 -4.25
C GLN A 342 1.54 -16.96 -2.75
N LYS A 343 0.81 -17.91 -2.19
CA LYS A 343 0.54 -18.00 -0.75
C LYS A 343 0.80 -19.43 -0.31
N GLU A 344 1.66 -19.62 0.70
CA GLU A 344 2.02 -20.95 1.25
C GLU A 344 2.47 -21.98 0.18
N GLY A 345 3.14 -21.49 -0.86
CA GLY A 345 3.61 -22.33 -1.96
C GLY A 345 2.57 -22.60 -3.06
N VAL A 346 1.32 -22.23 -2.86
CA VAL A 346 0.23 -22.40 -3.83
C VAL A 346 0.15 -21.16 -4.72
N LEU A 347 0.07 -21.39 -6.04
CA LEU A 347 -0.15 -20.34 -7.03
C LEU A 347 -1.64 -20.20 -7.34
N THR A 348 -2.06 -18.97 -7.64
CA THR A 348 -3.39 -18.68 -8.23
C THR A 348 -3.22 -17.64 -9.32
N TYR A 349 -3.87 -17.84 -10.45
CA TYR A 349 -3.77 -16.98 -11.63
C TYR A 349 -5.05 -16.17 -11.80
N TYR A 350 -4.90 -14.88 -12.07
CA TYR A 350 -6.03 -13.97 -12.24
C TYR A 350 -5.89 -13.20 -13.56
N GLN A 351 -6.99 -13.16 -14.32
CA GLN A 351 -7.17 -12.27 -15.45
C GLN A 351 -8.29 -11.30 -15.10
N VAL A 352 -8.17 -10.02 -15.48
CA VAL A 352 -9.11 -8.98 -15.08
C VAL A 352 -9.62 -8.24 -16.32
N THR A 353 -10.92 -8.20 -16.51
CA THR A 353 -11.55 -7.50 -17.63
C THR A 353 -12.84 -6.82 -17.21
N ALA A 354 -13.17 -5.69 -17.85
CA ALA A 354 -14.44 -5.01 -17.59
C ALA A 354 -15.62 -5.75 -18.21
N ASP A 355 -15.43 -6.30 -19.41
CA ASP A 355 -16.49 -6.97 -20.20
C ASP A 355 -15.87 -8.11 -21.01
N MET A 356 -16.60 -9.19 -21.15
CA MET A 356 -16.23 -10.34 -21.99
C MET A 356 -17.47 -10.97 -22.69
N THR A 357 -18.50 -10.18 -22.93
CA THR A 357 -19.72 -10.63 -23.60
C THR A 357 -19.48 -10.95 -25.09
N ALA A 358 -18.57 -10.22 -25.76
CA ALA A 358 -18.18 -10.50 -27.13
C ALA A 358 -17.25 -11.72 -27.19
N GLU A 359 -17.52 -12.67 -28.11
CA GLU A 359 -16.76 -13.92 -28.26
C GLU A 359 -15.25 -13.67 -28.47
N GLU A 360 -14.89 -12.67 -29.27
CA GLU A 360 -13.47 -12.29 -29.48
C GLU A 360 -12.79 -11.84 -28.19
N THR A 361 -13.49 -11.05 -27.35
CA THR A 361 -12.98 -10.62 -26.06
C THR A 361 -12.88 -11.82 -25.11
N PHE A 362 -13.90 -12.66 -25.05
CA PHE A 362 -13.90 -13.88 -24.24
C PHE A 362 -12.67 -14.74 -24.55
N GLU A 363 -12.45 -15.07 -25.82
CA GLU A 363 -11.29 -15.88 -26.22
C GLU A 363 -9.96 -15.21 -25.95
N ARG A 364 -9.88 -13.89 -26.09
CA ARG A 364 -8.68 -13.12 -25.77
C ARG A 364 -8.33 -13.23 -24.27
N GLU A 365 -9.31 -13.08 -23.38
CA GLU A 365 -9.10 -13.10 -21.92
C GLU A 365 -8.87 -14.52 -21.40
N MET A 366 -9.46 -15.54 -22.04
CA MET A 366 -9.28 -16.95 -21.64
C MET A 366 -7.94 -17.53 -22.10
N ARG A 367 -7.40 -17.06 -23.24
CA ARG A 367 -6.20 -17.60 -23.86
C ARG A 367 -4.98 -17.65 -22.95
N PRO A 368 -4.60 -16.60 -22.18
CA PRO A 368 -3.46 -16.66 -21.29
C PRO A 368 -3.58 -17.77 -20.25
N LEU A 369 -4.74 -17.93 -19.63
CA LEU A 369 -4.99 -18.94 -18.60
C LEU A 369 -5.03 -20.35 -19.17
N ARG A 370 -5.59 -20.55 -20.38
CA ARG A 370 -5.56 -21.85 -21.06
C ARG A 370 -4.14 -22.28 -21.48
N SER A 371 -3.24 -21.34 -21.69
CA SER A 371 -1.84 -21.64 -22.05
C SER A 371 -1.02 -22.19 -20.88
N ILE A 372 -1.46 -22.03 -19.64
CA ILE A 372 -0.79 -22.50 -18.45
C ILE A 372 -1.12 -23.97 -18.19
N GLN A 373 -0.09 -24.83 -18.22
CA GLN A 373 -0.21 -26.28 -18.16
C GLN A 373 -0.03 -26.85 -16.74
N ASP A 374 -0.63 -26.19 -15.75
CA ASP A 374 -0.64 -26.70 -14.38
C ASP A 374 -2.06 -26.77 -13.82
N ASN A 375 -2.21 -27.34 -12.61
CA ASN A 375 -3.49 -27.56 -11.95
C ASN A 375 -3.83 -26.50 -10.90
N TYR A 376 -3.10 -25.38 -10.87
CA TYR A 376 -3.41 -24.30 -9.96
C TYR A 376 -4.68 -23.56 -10.40
N GLU A 377 -5.32 -22.91 -9.45
CA GLU A 377 -6.58 -22.20 -9.69
C GLU A 377 -6.41 -21.05 -10.68
N LYS A 378 -7.34 -20.95 -11.61
CA LYS A 378 -7.38 -19.93 -12.68
C LYS A 378 -8.71 -19.22 -12.62
N ILE A 379 -8.67 -17.89 -12.47
CA ILE A 379 -9.84 -17.06 -12.25
C ILE A 379 -9.85 -15.89 -13.22
N VAL A 380 -10.94 -15.67 -13.90
CA VAL A 380 -11.24 -14.42 -14.60
C VAL A 380 -12.19 -13.59 -13.74
N LEU A 381 -11.80 -12.35 -13.46
CA LEU A 381 -12.60 -11.38 -12.74
C LEU A 381 -13.18 -10.35 -13.71
N THR A 382 -14.52 -10.25 -13.78
CA THR A 382 -15.21 -9.38 -14.73
C THR A 382 -16.39 -8.66 -14.08
N LEU A 383 -16.78 -7.49 -14.64
CA LEU A 383 -18.06 -6.86 -14.30
C LEU A 383 -19.24 -7.48 -15.08
N ASP A 384 -18.94 -8.17 -16.18
CA ASP A 384 -19.95 -8.87 -16.95
C ASP A 384 -20.62 -9.95 -16.09
N ARG A 385 -21.95 -10.02 -16.14
CA ARG A 385 -22.75 -10.99 -15.42
C ARG A 385 -23.26 -12.14 -16.28
N PHE A 386 -23.09 -12.06 -17.59
CA PHE A 386 -23.60 -13.06 -18.53
C PHE A 386 -22.60 -14.19 -18.76
N SER A 387 -21.31 -13.92 -18.63
CA SER A 387 -20.23 -14.89 -18.88
C SER A 387 -19.78 -15.63 -17.61
N LEU A 388 -20.50 -15.49 -16.47
CA LEU A 388 -20.12 -16.14 -15.22
C LEU A 388 -20.26 -17.68 -15.34
N GLY A 389 -19.29 -18.40 -14.77
CA GLY A 389 -19.32 -19.87 -14.80
C GLY A 389 -17.95 -20.52 -14.65
N ASN A 390 -17.86 -21.77 -15.10
CA ASN A 390 -16.60 -22.52 -15.14
C ASN A 390 -16.42 -23.07 -16.56
N TYR A 391 -15.29 -22.72 -17.16
CA TYR A 391 -14.94 -23.08 -18.53
C TYR A 391 -13.60 -23.84 -18.52
N ASP A 392 -13.65 -25.17 -18.64
CA ASP A 392 -12.48 -26.02 -18.66
C ASP A 392 -11.56 -25.84 -17.40
N GLY A 393 -12.17 -25.66 -16.23
CA GLY A 393 -11.44 -25.43 -14.98
C GLY A 393 -11.07 -23.99 -14.69
N ILE A 394 -11.36 -23.05 -15.60
CA ILE A 394 -11.19 -21.61 -15.39
C ILE A 394 -12.50 -21.03 -14.84
N LYS A 395 -12.45 -20.45 -13.66
CA LYS A 395 -13.61 -19.80 -13.04
C LYS A 395 -13.77 -18.38 -13.54
N VAL A 396 -14.94 -18.02 -14.01
CA VAL A 396 -15.33 -16.64 -14.35
C VAL A 396 -16.25 -16.12 -13.27
N VAL A 397 -15.80 -15.09 -12.54
CA VAL A 397 -16.45 -14.57 -11.33
C VAL A 397 -16.70 -13.07 -11.47
N ASN A 398 -17.82 -12.59 -10.94
CA ASN A 398 -18.06 -11.14 -10.88
C ASN A 398 -17.07 -10.50 -9.89
N VAL A 399 -16.36 -9.46 -10.36
CA VAL A 399 -15.31 -8.82 -9.58
C VAL A 399 -15.84 -8.15 -8.31
N ILE A 400 -17.06 -7.59 -8.34
CA ILE A 400 -17.66 -6.93 -7.17
C ILE A 400 -17.95 -8.00 -6.09
N ASP A 401 -18.50 -9.15 -6.49
CA ASP A 401 -18.79 -10.24 -5.57
C ASP A 401 -17.49 -10.83 -5.00
N TRP A 402 -16.45 -10.96 -5.84
CA TRP A 402 -15.14 -11.41 -5.40
C TRP A 402 -14.47 -10.45 -4.40
N LEU A 403 -14.64 -9.14 -4.57
CA LEU A 403 -14.14 -8.13 -3.62
C LEU A 403 -14.83 -8.16 -2.26
N LEU A 404 -16.06 -8.71 -2.21
CA LEU A 404 -16.82 -8.89 -0.96
C LEU A 404 -16.51 -10.22 -0.25
N GLY A 405 -15.85 -11.16 -0.94
CA GLY A 405 -15.35 -12.43 -0.40
C GLY A 405 -16.32 -13.54 -0.52
#